data_e758bda173f53279df8658b285b763ae
#
_entry.id   e758bda173f53279df8658b285b763ae
#
_cell.length_a   1.000
_cell.length_b   1.000
_cell.length_c   1.000
_cell.angle_alpha   90.00
_cell.angle_beta   90.00
_cell.angle_gamma   90.00
#
_symmetry.space_group_name_H-M   'P 1'
#
loop_
_entity.id
_entity.type
_entity.pdbx_description
1 polymer ?
#
loop_
_entity_poly.entity_id
_entity_poly.type
_entity_poly.pdbx_seq_one_letter_code
_entity_poly.pdbx_strand_id
1 'polypeptide(L)'
;MGKNLKGKECGKGIYQRKDGLYSARYYAKNGKRKEKYFETLPEAKNWLADARYEERHNLIVTSPDMTVDKWFEYWIENIVCDLAPNTKRNYQERYKWNIQPVIGAMCIADVKPMHCKAVLNRMETTYAGSTIRQAYITMGTMLKSAVMNDIIAKHPMNGVRYTKPVRAADDIKYLTVDEQEKFLEAAARSHNYRQYALLLETGLRTAELIGLTWDSIDWKKRTLTVSKSLEYRHSQGYWRAGPPKTQKSYRTILLTDKAYSILKSCYDEKDSRKKSETLSQILEYIDSRTGEKKCLIMHDLVFVNWRTGEPAKNSSYDTHLYKLCDEAGIKRFCMHALRHTYATRAIERGVQPKVLQQLLGHASIKTTMDRYVHVTDESLVNAIRQFQQATPPVTKKGRKKGVQEI
;
A
#
# COMPACT_ATOMS: atom_id res chain seq x y z
N MET A 1 -24.15 -41.90 -36.37
CA MET A 1 -22.72 -41.80 -36.00
C MET A 1 -21.92 -41.53 -37.24
N GLY A 2 -20.81 -40.78 -37.13
CA GLY A 2 -19.94 -40.54 -38.32
C GLY A 2 -19.12 -41.76 -38.63
N LYS A 3 -18.91 -42.02 -39.92
CA LYS A 3 -18.13 -43.18 -40.45
C LYS A 3 -16.87 -42.72 -41.15
N ASN A 4 -15.89 -43.59 -41.22
CA ASN A 4 -14.71 -43.39 -42.06
C ASN A 4 -15.00 -43.83 -43.52
N LEU A 5 -14.06 -43.60 -44.43
CA LEU A 5 -14.18 -43.96 -45.85
C LEU A 5 -14.35 -45.47 -46.09
N LYS A 6 -14.01 -46.31 -45.10
CA LYS A 6 -14.19 -47.78 -45.14
C LYS A 6 -15.49 -48.22 -44.43
N GLY A 7 -16.40 -47.28 -44.09
CA GLY A 7 -17.67 -47.59 -43.47
C GLY A 7 -17.64 -47.85 -41.96
N LYS A 8 -16.45 -47.84 -41.30
CA LYS A 8 -16.29 -48.11 -39.86
C LYS A 8 -16.64 -46.87 -39.05
N GLU A 9 -17.29 -47.06 -37.92
CA GLU A 9 -17.71 -45.98 -37.03
C GLU A 9 -16.52 -45.24 -36.39
N CYS A 10 -16.55 -43.88 -36.43
CA CYS A 10 -15.54 -43.00 -35.87
C CYS A 10 -15.93 -42.45 -34.49
N GLY A 11 -17.20 -42.53 -34.14
CA GLY A 11 -17.77 -41.92 -32.92
C GLY A 11 -18.69 -40.74 -33.22
N LYS A 12 -19.44 -40.30 -32.20
CA LYS A 12 -20.41 -39.18 -32.29
C LYS A 12 -19.68 -37.84 -32.49
N GLY A 13 -19.90 -37.19 -33.61
CA GLY A 13 -19.32 -35.88 -33.93
C GLY A 13 -18.00 -35.98 -34.75
N ILE A 14 -17.57 -37.18 -35.15
CA ILE A 14 -16.36 -37.37 -35.95
C ILE A 14 -16.72 -38.14 -37.22
N TYR A 15 -16.22 -37.70 -38.38
CA TYR A 15 -16.30 -38.42 -39.65
C TYR A 15 -15.05 -38.18 -40.48
N GLN A 16 -14.76 -39.12 -41.40
CA GLN A 16 -13.64 -38.96 -42.32
C GLN A 16 -14.12 -38.32 -43.63
N ARG A 17 -13.44 -37.30 -44.07
CA ARG A 17 -13.69 -36.57 -45.31
C ARG A 17 -13.10 -37.32 -46.50
N LYS A 18 -13.51 -36.96 -47.73
CA LYS A 18 -13.01 -37.51 -48.98
C LYS A 18 -11.51 -37.26 -49.19
N ASP A 19 -10.94 -36.21 -48.59
CA ASP A 19 -9.51 -35.88 -48.60
C ASP A 19 -8.68 -36.68 -47.59
N GLY A 20 -9.29 -37.62 -46.90
CA GLY A 20 -8.64 -38.49 -45.92
C GLY A 20 -8.60 -37.97 -44.49
N LEU A 21 -8.81 -36.67 -44.26
CA LEU A 21 -8.78 -36.06 -42.94
C LEU A 21 -10.02 -36.39 -42.12
N TYR A 22 -9.84 -36.47 -40.80
CA TYR A 22 -10.94 -36.63 -39.84
C TYR A 22 -11.44 -35.29 -39.40
N SER A 23 -12.73 -35.00 -39.61
CA SER A 23 -13.43 -33.83 -39.06
C SER A 23 -14.03 -34.20 -37.71
N ALA A 24 -13.68 -33.47 -36.65
CA ALA A 24 -14.31 -33.54 -35.34
C ALA A 24 -15.10 -32.27 -35.11
N ARG A 25 -16.38 -32.42 -34.70
CA ARG A 25 -17.27 -31.29 -34.49
C ARG A 25 -18.16 -31.46 -33.26
N TYR A 26 -18.44 -30.34 -32.59
CA TYR A 26 -19.47 -30.25 -31.52
C TYR A 26 -20.16 -28.92 -31.55
N TYR A 27 -21.28 -28.83 -30.84
CA TYR A 27 -21.99 -27.56 -30.62
C TYR A 27 -21.68 -27.09 -29.19
N ALA A 28 -21.14 -25.90 -29.09
CA ALA A 28 -20.87 -25.25 -27.82
C ALA A 28 -22.19 -24.79 -27.14
N LYS A 29 -22.17 -24.56 -25.82
CA LYS A 29 -23.35 -24.12 -25.05
C LYS A 29 -23.98 -22.84 -25.60
N ASN A 30 -23.20 -21.99 -26.25
CA ASN A 30 -23.68 -20.78 -26.92
C ASN A 30 -24.31 -21.04 -28.31
N GLY A 31 -24.56 -22.29 -28.67
CA GLY A 31 -25.16 -22.69 -29.94
C GLY A 31 -24.19 -22.68 -31.14
N LYS A 32 -22.97 -22.18 -31.02
CA LYS A 32 -22.01 -22.13 -32.12
C LYS A 32 -21.39 -23.50 -32.37
N ARG A 33 -21.33 -23.87 -33.66
CA ARG A 33 -20.63 -25.08 -34.10
C ARG A 33 -19.14 -24.82 -34.13
N LYS A 34 -18.36 -25.70 -33.45
CA LYS A 34 -16.90 -25.76 -33.54
C LYS A 34 -16.49 -27.02 -34.27
N GLU A 35 -15.56 -26.90 -35.24
CA GLU A 35 -15.08 -28.00 -36.10
C GLU A 35 -13.57 -27.84 -36.28
N LYS A 36 -12.84 -28.99 -36.21
CA LYS A 36 -11.38 -29.05 -36.46
C LYS A 36 -11.05 -30.32 -37.23
N TYR A 37 -9.98 -30.28 -38.05
CA TYR A 37 -9.53 -31.37 -38.91
C TYR A 37 -8.24 -31.97 -38.37
N PHE A 38 -8.11 -33.31 -38.52
CA PHE A 38 -6.98 -34.09 -38.01
C PHE A 38 -6.57 -35.16 -39.03
N GLU A 39 -5.29 -35.52 -39.00
CA GLU A 39 -4.77 -36.59 -39.87
C GLU A 39 -5.16 -37.98 -39.36
N THR A 40 -5.31 -38.14 -38.04
CA THR A 40 -5.61 -39.42 -37.43
C THR A 40 -6.90 -39.42 -36.62
N LEU A 41 -7.57 -40.57 -36.56
CA LEU A 41 -8.78 -40.76 -35.74
C LEU A 41 -8.53 -40.60 -34.24
N PRO A 42 -7.40 -41.07 -33.64
CA PRO A 42 -7.12 -40.85 -32.24
C PRO A 42 -7.00 -39.36 -31.87
N GLU A 43 -6.30 -38.55 -32.67
CA GLU A 43 -6.20 -37.10 -32.46
C GLU A 43 -7.58 -36.43 -32.48
N ALA A 44 -8.42 -36.77 -33.45
CA ALA A 44 -9.79 -36.24 -33.54
C ALA A 44 -10.64 -36.60 -32.30
N LYS A 45 -10.49 -37.83 -31.77
CA LYS A 45 -11.17 -38.29 -30.56
C LYS A 45 -10.68 -37.57 -29.32
N ASN A 46 -9.36 -37.45 -29.16
CA ASN A 46 -8.75 -36.75 -28.02
C ASN A 46 -9.19 -35.28 -27.96
N TRP A 47 -9.04 -34.59 -29.11
CA TRP A 47 -9.50 -33.18 -29.19
C TRP A 47 -11.00 -33.02 -28.83
N LEU A 48 -11.85 -33.93 -29.35
CA LEU A 48 -13.30 -33.84 -29.06
C LEU A 48 -13.62 -34.17 -27.61
N ALA A 49 -12.87 -35.06 -26.97
CA ALA A 49 -13.01 -35.40 -25.57
C ALA A 49 -12.57 -34.22 -24.70
N ASP A 50 -11.40 -33.64 -25.00
CA ASP A 50 -10.86 -32.47 -24.28
C ASP A 50 -11.81 -31.26 -24.42
N ALA A 51 -12.25 -30.95 -25.62
CA ALA A 51 -13.17 -29.85 -25.86
C ALA A 51 -14.53 -30.01 -25.14
N ARG A 52 -15.06 -31.25 -25.06
CA ARG A 52 -16.27 -31.54 -24.28
C ARG A 52 -16.04 -31.48 -22.78
N TYR A 53 -14.86 -31.91 -22.32
CA TYR A 53 -14.47 -31.82 -20.92
C TYR A 53 -14.36 -30.36 -20.50
N GLU A 54 -13.62 -29.54 -21.25
CA GLU A 54 -13.47 -28.11 -21.01
C GLU A 54 -14.81 -27.39 -20.95
N GLU A 55 -15.74 -27.71 -21.88
CA GLU A 55 -17.06 -27.09 -21.92
C GLU A 55 -17.98 -27.54 -20.78
N ARG A 56 -17.90 -28.83 -20.38
CA ARG A 56 -18.67 -29.39 -19.25
C ARG A 56 -18.27 -28.75 -17.94
N HIS A 57 -16.98 -28.43 -17.79
CA HIS A 57 -16.43 -27.82 -16.59
C HIS A 57 -16.36 -26.29 -16.65
N ASN A 58 -17.01 -25.66 -17.62
CA ASN A 58 -16.98 -24.20 -17.82
C ASN A 58 -15.54 -23.62 -17.92
N LEU A 59 -14.59 -24.40 -18.44
CA LEU A 59 -13.18 -23.99 -18.56
C LEU A 59 -12.93 -23.03 -19.74
N ILE A 60 -13.98 -22.72 -20.53
CA ILE A 60 -13.88 -21.80 -21.67
C ILE A 60 -15.01 -20.78 -21.58
N VAL A 61 -14.77 -19.66 -20.91
CA VAL A 61 -15.53 -18.43 -21.06
C VAL A 61 -14.56 -17.33 -21.50
N THR A 62 -13.89 -17.51 -22.59
CA THR A 62 -13.17 -16.41 -23.23
C THR A 62 -13.79 -16.13 -24.57
N SER A 63 -14.29 -14.90 -24.76
CA SER A 63 -14.39 -14.37 -26.11
C SER A 63 -12.98 -14.49 -26.72
N PRO A 64 -12.81 -15.07 -27.93
CA PRO A 64 -11.51 -15.16 -28.59
C PRO A 64 -10.79 -13.81 -28.69
N ASP A 65 -11.52 -12.72 -28.54
CA ASP A 65 -11.06 -11.34 -28.67
C ASP A 65 -10.76 -10.62 -27.33
N MET A 66 -10.79 -11.34 -26.18
CA MET A 66 -10.49 -10.73 -24.87
C MET A 66 -8.98 -10.57 -24.73
N THR A 67 -8.49 -9.36 -24.95
CA THR A 67 -7.07 -9.03 -24.68
C THR A 67 -6.87 -8.68 -23.20
N VAL A 68 -5.60 -8.69 -22.76
CA VAL A 68 -5.24 -8.25 -21.40
C VAL A 68 -5.63 -6.78 -21.19
N ASP A 69 -5.53 -5.92 -22.21
CA ASP A 69 -5.98 -4.53 -22.18
C ASP A 69 -7.48 -4.42 -21.89
N LYS A 70 -8.30 -5.12 -22.66
CA LYS A 70 -9.76 -5.13 -22.49
C LYS A 70 -10.17 -5.65 -21.09
N TRP A 71 -9.47 -6.70 -20.63
CA TRP A 71 -9.71 -7.22 -19.28
C TRP A 71 -9.32 -6.21 -18.21
N PHE A 72 -8.16 -5.54 -18.34
CA PHE A 72 -7.71 -4.54 -17.39
C PHE A 72 -8.69 -3.37 -17.28
N GLU A 73 -9.18 -2.84 -18.39
CA GLU A 73 -10.18 -1.77 -18.44
C GLU A 73 -11.46 -2.20 -17.72
N TYR A 74 -11.99 -3.37 -18.07
CA TYR A 74 -13.17 -3.91 -17.40
C TYR A 74 -12.95 -4.10 -15.89
N TRP A 75 -11.81 -4.66 -15.51
CA TRP A 75 -11.46 -4.92 -14.12
C TRP A 75 -11.36 -3.64 -13.28
N ILE A 76 -10.73 -2.58 -13.81
CA ILE A 76 -10.60 -1.29 -13.13
C ILE A 76 -11.94 -0.60 -12.94
N GLU A 77 -12.86 -0.73 -13.91
CA GLU A 77 -14.12 -0.02 -13.91
C GLU A 77 -15.21 -0.75 -13.11
N ASN A 78 -15.24 -2.07 -13.22
CA ASN A 78 -16.37 -2.85 -12.73
C ASN A 78 -16.06 -3.72 -11.51
N ILE A 79 -14.83 -4.20 -11.36
CA ILE A 79 -14.50 -5.16 -10.29
C ILE A 79 -13.82 -4.48 -9.11
N VAL A 80 -12.92 -3.54 -9.37
CA VAL A 80 -12.19 -2.82 -8.32
C VAL A 80 -12.61 -1.34 -8.23
N CYS A 81 -13.86 -1.07 -8.61
CA CYS A 81 -14.45 0.27 -8.59
C CYS A 81 -14.45 0.90 -7.18
N ASP A 82 -14.59 0.09 -6.12
CA ASP A 82 -14.65 0.53 -4.72
C ASP A 82 -13.30 0.86 -4.10
N LEU A 83 -12.19 0.61 -4.81
CA LEU A 83 -10.87 0.90 -4.28
C LEU A 83 -10.63 2.40 -4.12
N ALA A 84 -9.89 2.73 -3.07
CA ALA A 84 -9.44 4.11 -2.85
C ALA A 84 -8.79 4.67 -4.13
N PRO A 85 -9.11 5.91 -4.53
CA PRO A 85 -8.65 6.51 -5.80
C PRO A 85 -7.15 6.43 -6.03
N ASN A 86 -6.34 6.51 -4.97
CA ASN A 86 -4.88 6.33 -5.05
C ASN A 86 -4.48 4.91 -5.44
N THR A 87 -5.19 3.90 -4.93
CA THR A 87 -4.91 2.51 -5.27
C THR A 87 -5.27 2.24 -6.72
N LYS A 88 -6.42 2.74 -7.17
CA LYS A 88 -6.89 2.62 -8.56
C LYS A 88 -5.89 3.26 -9.53
N ARG A 89 -5.47 4.51 -9.25
CA ARG A 89 -4.45 5.21 -10.04
C ARG A 89 -3.13 4.43 -10.08
N ASN A 90 -2.66 3.92 -8.94
CA ASN A 90 -1.44 3.14 -8.88
C ASN A 90 -1.51 1.87 -9.75
N TYR A 91 -2.66 1.21 -9.79
CA TYR A 91 -2.87 0.08 -10.71
C TYR A 91 -2.81 0.51 -12.17
N GLN A 92 -3.47 1.63 -12.53
CA GLN A 92 -3.49 2.19 -13.88
C GLN A 92 -2.08 2.59 -14.35
N GLU A 93 -1.32 3.31 -13.54
CA GLU A 93 0.05 3.73 -13.86
C GLU A 93 0.97 2.52 -14.04
N ARG A 94 0.93 1.55 -13.12
CA ARG A 94 1.76 0.33 -13.24
C ARG A 94 1.38 -0.53 -14.42
N TYR A 95 0.11 -0.65 -14.71
CA TYR A 95 -0.36 -1.36 -15.89
C TYR A 95 0.17 -0.68 -17.15
N LYS A 96 -0.12 0.59 -17.33
CA LYS A 96 0.22 1.39 -18.51
C LYS A 96 1.73 1.37 -18.82
N TRP A 97 2.56 1.59 -17.80
CA TRP A 97 3.99 1.76 -18.02
C TRP A 97 4.79 0.46 -18.02
N ASN A 98 4.34 -0.56 -17.27
CA ASN A 98 5.14 -1.74 -17.04
C ASN A 98 4.54 -3.02 -17.63
N ILE A 99 3.23 -3.21 -17.59
CA ILE A 99 2.56 -4.46 -17.97
C ILE A 99 2.05 -4.40 -19.42
N GLN A 100 1.32 -3.36 -19.75
CA GLN A 100 0.71 -3.16 -21.07
C GLN A 100 1.69 -3.31 -22.25
N PRO A 101 2.91 -2.71 -22.22
CA PRO A 101 3.83 -2.79 -23.35
C PRO A 101 4.33 -4.21 -23.69
N VAL A 102 4.13 -5.18 -22.80
CA VAL A 102 4.61 -6.55 -22.96
C VAL A 102 3.48 -7.53 -23.27
N ILE A 103 2.38 -7.44 -22.52
CA ILE A 103 1.29 -8.42 -22.63
C ILE A 103 -0.07 -7.80 -22.95
N GLY A 104 -0.19 -6.48 -23.01
CA GLY A 104 -1.50 -5.79 -23.16
C GLY A 104 -2.31 -6.24 -24.35
N ALA A 105 -1.69 -6.33 -25.52
CA ALA A 105 -2.32 -6.74 -26.78
C ALA A 105 -2.56 -8.26 -26.91
N MET A 106 -1.99 -9.07 -26.00
CA MET A 106 -2.15 -10.53 -26.04
C MET A 106 -3.56 -10.95 -25.68
N CYS A 107 -4.07 -12.02 -26.29
CA CYS A 107 -5.26 -12.70 -25.77
C CYS A 107 -4.97 -13.18 -24.34
N ILE A 108 -5.86 -12.86 -23.40
CA ILE A 108 -5.63 -13.17 -21.98
C ILE A 108 -5.55 -14.68 -21.72
N ALA A 109 -6.22 -15.50 -22.53
CA ALA A 109 -6.16 -16.96 -22.46
C ALA A 109 -4.78 -17.53 -22.84
N ASP A 110 -4.01 -16.80 -23.66
CA ASP A 110 -2.69 -17.21 -24.13
C ASP A 110 -1.55 -16.73 -23.20
N VAL A 111 -1.87 -15.95 -22.17
CA VAL A 111 -0.87 -15.48 -21.20
C VAL A 111 -0.35 -16.65 -20.36
N LYS A 112 0.95 -16.90 -20.48
CA LYS A 112 1.68 -17.97 -19.77
C LYS A 112 2.62 -17.38 -18.72
N PRO A 113 3.11 -18.18 -17.75
CA PRO A 113 4.08 -17.71 -16.75
C PRO A 113 5.31 -17.03 -17.34
N MET A 114 5.80 -17.50 -18.50
CA MET A 114 6.94 -16.90 -19.19
C MET A 114 6.69 -15.46 -19.62
N HIS A 115 5.47 -15.13 -20.05
CA HIS A 115 5.11 -13.76 -20.44
C HIS A 115 5.05 -12.83 -19.22
N CYS A 116 4.52 -13.31 -18.09
CA CYS A 116 4.56 -12.58 -16.83
C CYS A 116 6.00 -12.35 -16.34
N LYS A 117 6.87 -13.35 -16.47
CA LYS A 117 8.30 -13.21 -16.13
C LYS A 117 9.01 -12.21 -17.05
N ALA A 118 8.67 -12.17 -18.35
CA ALA A 118 9.22 -11.21 -19.29
C ALA A 118 8.90 -9.75 -18.88
N VAL A 119 7.68 -9.48 -18.37
CA VAL A 119 7.34 -8.15 -17.80
C VAL A 119 8.31 -7.78 -16.69
N LEU A 120 8.56 -8.68 -15.74
CA LEU A 120 9.41 -8.41 -14.58
C LEU A 120 10.88 -8.26 -14.98
N ASN A 121 11.39 -9.12 -15.89
CA ASN A 121 12.76 -9.04 -16.39
C ASN A 121 13.04 -7.71 -17.11
N ARG A 122 12.09 -7.23 -17.92
CA ARG A 122 12.20 -5.91 -18.56
C ARG A 122 12.37 -4.79 -17.54
N MET A 123 11.76 -4.93 -16.35
CA MET A 123 11.83 -3.93 -15.29
C MET A 123 13.12 -3.99 -14.47
N GLU A 124 13.79 -5.16 -14.42
CA GLU A 124 14.98 -5.38 -13.58
C GLU A 124 16.14 -4.44 -13.95
N THR A 125 16.24 -4.01 -15.21
CA THR A 125 17.30 -3.12 -15.68
C THR A 125 17.07 -1.63 -15.36
N THR A 126 15.82 -1.22 -15.09
CA THR A 126 15.44 0.19 -15.03
C THR A 126 14.84 0.60 -13.68
N TYR A 127 14.19 -0.33 -12.98
CA TYR A 127 13.39 0.00 -11.80
C TYR A 127 13.92 -0.62 -10.52
N ALA A 128 13.78 0.10 -9.42
CA ALA A 128 14.04 -0.44 -8.09
C ALA A 128 13.13 -1.65 -7.79
N GLY A 129 13.65 -2.62 -7.02
CA GLY A 129 12.92 -3.84 -6.69
C GLY A 129 11.57 -3.62 -5.99
N SER A 130 11.38 -2.50 -5.28
CA SER A 130 10.08 -2.10 -4.73
C SER A 130 9.05 -1.80 -5.81
N THR A 131 9.46 -1.20 -6.93
CA THR A 131 8.60 -0.92 -8.09
C THR A 131 8.25 -2.22 -8.83
N ILE A 132 9.23 -3.10 -9.01
CA ILE A 132 9.02 -4.45 -9.59
C ILE A 132 8.02 -5.23 -8.75
N ARG A 133 8.15 -5.21 -7.42
CA ARG A 133 7.20 -5.83 -6.51
C ARG A 133 5.77 -5.29 -6.68
N GLN A 134 5.62 -4.00 -6.90
CA GLN A 134 4.30 -3.38 -7.12
C GLN A 134 3.68 -3.82 -8.46
N ALA A 135 4.47 -3.92 -9.53
CA ALA A 135 4.01 -4.46 -10.81
C ALA A 135 3.60 -5.95 -10.69
N TYR A 136 4.41 -6.74 -9.98
CA TYR A 136 4.09 -8.14 -9.66
C TYR A 136 2.74 -8.28 -8.93
N ILE A 137 2.49 -7.46 -7.90
CA ILE A 137 1.23 -7.46 -7.16
C ILE A 137 0.06 -7.04 -8.06
N THR A 138 0.21 -5.99 -8.86
CA THR A 138 -0.83 -5.49 -9.77
C THR A 138 -1.21 -6.57 -10.79
N MET A 139 -0.24 -7.16 -11.47
CA MET A 139 -0.44 -8.23 -12.45
C MET A 139 -1.06 -9.47 -11.79
N GLY A 140 -0.56 -9.87 -10.62
CA GLY A 140 -1.10 -10.99 -9.85
C GLY A 140 -2.55 -10.78 -9.43
N THR A 141 -2.91 -9.59 -8.94
CA THR A 141 -4.28 -9.29 -8.51
C THR A 141 -5.25 -9.27 -9.69
N MET A 142 -4.87 -8.63 -10.79
CA MET A 142 -5.67 -8.56 -12.01
C MET A 142 -5.91 -9.96 -12.62
N LEU A 143 -4.86 -10.77 -12.78
CA LEU A 143 -4.97 -12.10 -13.36
C LEU A 143 -5.66 -13.10 -12.42
N LYS A 144 -5.51 -12.94 -11.09
CA LYS A 144 -6.30 -13.70 -10.11
C LYS A 144 -7.78 -13.40 -10.25
N SER A 145 -8.12 -12.14 -10.43
CA SER A 145 -9.52 -11.76 -10.66
C SER A 145 -10.06 -12.35 -11.98
N ALA A 146 -9.24 -12.47 -13.03
CA ALA A 146 -9.61 -13.14 -14.27
C ALA A 146 -9.94 -14.63 -14.05
N VAL A 147 -9.17 -15.32 -13.20
CA VAL A 147 -9.47 -16.71 -12.81
C VAL A 147 -10.78 -16.79 -12.02
N MET A 148 -10.99 -15.90 -11.05
CA MET A 148 -12.18 -15.89 -10.19
C MET A 148 -13.47 -15.57 -10.96
N ASN A 149 -13.36 -14.92 -12.12
CA ASN A 149 -14.47 -14.60 -13.02
C ASN A 149 -14.53 -15.53 -14.25
N ASP A 150 -13.86 -16.69 -14.19
CA ASP A 150 -13.85 -17.73 -15.24
C ASP A 150 -13.38 -17.23 -16.63
N ILE A 151 -12.62 -16.11 -16.67
CA ILE A 151 -12.04 -15.56 -17.91
C ILE A 151 -10.86 -16.41 -18.36
N ILE A 152 -10.07 -16.93 -17.42
CA ILE A 152 -8.96 -17.87 -17.67
C ILE A 152 -9.02 -19.03 -16.68
N ALA A 153 -8.65 -20.22 -17.12
CA ALA A 153 -8.74 -21.44 -16.30
C ALA A 153 -7.63 -21.55 -15.24
N LYS A 154 -6.45 -21.00 -15.53
CA LYS A 154 -5.27 -21.12 -14.64
C LYS A 154 -4.62 -19.77 -14.43
N HIS A 155 -4.10 -19.55 -13.22
CA HIS A 155 -3.43 -18.30 -12.88
C HIS A 155 -2.03 -18.24 -13.49
N PRO A 156 -1.76 -17.32 -14.45
CA PRO A 156 -0.46 -17.26 -15.15
C PRO A 156 0.72 -16.84 -14.25
N MET A 157 0.46 -16.32 -13.05
CA MET A 157 1.51 -15.97 -12.10
C MET A 157 1.98 -17.15 -11.24
N ASN A 158 1.36 -18.33 -11.36
CA ASN A 158 1.79 -19.51 -10.61
C ASN A 158 3.22 -19.90 -11.00
N GLY A 159 4.10 -19.99 -9.99
CA GLY A 159 5.53 -20.29 -10.19
C GLY A 159 6.37 -19.09 -10.64
N VAL A 160 5.79 -17.95 -10.99
CA VAL A 160 6.55 -16.74 -11.35
C VAL A 160 7.18 -16.14 -10.09
N ARG A 161 8.49 -15.96 -10.12
CA ARG A 161 9.26 -15.32 -9.03
C ARG A 161 9.90 -14.04 -9.55
N TYR A 162 10.04 -13.05 -8.67
CA TYR A 162 10.85 -11.86 -8.90
C TYR A 162 11.95 -11.79 -7.84
N THR A 163 13.06 -11.17 -8.21
CA THR A 163 14.15 -10.93 -7.27
C THR A 163 13.68 -9.97 -6.20
N LYS A 164 13.62 -10.44 -4.95
CA LYS A 164 13.28 -9.54 -3.83
C LYS A 164 14.40 -8.51 -3.70
N PRO A 165 14.06 -7.22 -3.57
CA PRO A 165 15.08 -6.23 -3.29
C PRO A 165 15.77 -6.61 -1.98
N VAL A 166 17.09 -6.75 -2.02
CA VAL A 166 17.89 -6.76 -0.80
C VAL A 166 17.76 -5.34 -0.24
N ARG A 167 17.15 -5.18 0.94
CA ARG A 167 17.18 -3.90 1.63
C ARG A 167 18.64 -3.66 2.01
N ALA A 168 19.24 -2.61 1.46
CA ALA A 168 20.51 -2.16 1.98
C ALA A 168 20.33 -1.83 3.48
N ALA A 169 21.25 -2.28 4.31
CA ALA A 169 21.24 -1.98 5.74
C ALA A 169 21.21 -0.47 6.01
N ASP A 170 21.70 0.32 5.06
CA ASP A 170 21.75 1.79 5.11
C ASP A 170 20.43 2.53 4.83
N ASP A 171 19.34 1.84 4.54
CA ASP A 171 18.02 2.46 4.31
C ASP A 171 17.33 2.79 5.66
N ILE A 172 18.12 3.30 6.61
CA ILE A 172 17.63 3.78 7.91
C ILE A 172 16.73 4.97 7.68
N LYS A 173 15.45 4.78 7.96
CA LYS A 173 14.40 5.74 7.67
C LYS A 173 14.07 6.64 8.87
N TYR A 174 14.99 6.79 9.80
CA TYR A 174 14.86 7.67 10.97
C TYR A 174 16.21 8.35 11.26
N LEU A 175 16.19 9.46 11.97
CA LEU A 175 17.39 10.19 12.37
C LEU A 175 17.95 9.62 13.68
N THR A 176 19.25 9.55 13.79
CA THR A 176 19.92 9.37 15.10
C THR A 176 19.67 10.58 16.00
N VAL A 177 20.05 10.54 17.25
CA VAL A 177 19.89 11.67 18.18
C VAL A 177 20.69 12.87 17.67
N ASP A 178 21.96 12.66 17.32
CA ASP A 178 22.86 13.69 16.79
C ASP A 178 22.33 14.30 15.47
N GLU A 179 21.88 13.46 14.52
CA GLU A 179 21.30 13.95 13.27
C GLU A 179 20.00 14.75 13.51
N GLN A 180 19.18 14.35 14.48
CA GLN A 180 17.96 15.07 14.85
C GLN A 180 18.30 16.45 15.44
N GLU A 181 19.30 16.55 16.29
CA GLU A 181 19.76 17.81 16.88
C GLU A 181 20.31 18.73 15.80
N LYS A 182 21.24 18.28 14.98
CA LYS A 182 21.78 19.03 13.84
C LYS A 182 20.69 19.51 12.88
N PHE A 183 19.73 18.63 12.58
CA PHE A 183 18.58 18.99 11.74
C PHE A 183 17.72 20.09 12.37
N LEU A 184 17.41 19.99 13.66
CA LEU A 184 16.60 20.99 14.36
C LEU A 184 17.31 22.34 14.48
N GLU A 185 18.62 22.35 14.66
CA GLU A 185 19.44 23.57 14.65
C GLU A 185 19.39 24.25 13.27
N ALA A 186 19.63 23.51 12.20
CA ALA A 186 19.52 24.04 10.84
C ALA A 186 18.10 24.52 10.54
N ALA A 187 17.08 23.79 10.99
CA ALA A 187 15.68 24.13 10.80
C ALA A 187 15.18 25.30 11.65
N ALA A 188 15.88 25.67 12.76
CA ALA A 188 15.40 26.67 13.72
C ALA A 188 15.07 28.04 13.09
N ARG A 189 15.80 28.42 12.04
CA ARG A 189 15.57 29.67 11.29
C ARG A 189 14.62 29.50 10.10
N SER A 190 14.11 28.28 9.90
CA SER A 190 13.24 27.94 8.80
C SER A 190 11.78 28.29 9.09
N HIS A 191 11.07 28.77 8.07
CA HIS A 191 9.61 28.96 8.14
C HIS A 191 8.82 27.67 8.37
N ASN A 192 9.41 26.50 8.09
CA ASN A 192 8.80 25.21 8.27
C ASN A 192 9.25 24.52 9.58
N TYR A 193 10.01 25.17 10.45
CA TYR A 193 10.47 24.61 11.71
C TYR A 193 9.32 24.03 12.53
N ARG A 194 8.23 24.78 12.70
CA ARG A 194 7.07 24.39 13.50
C ARG A 194 6.43 23.11 12.99
N GLN A 195 6.37 22.92 11.68
CA GLN A 195 5.82 21.72 11.04
C GLN A 195 6.74 20.50 11.29
N TYR A 196 8.04 20.65 11.14
CA TYR A 196 9.01 19.59 11.39
C TYR A 196 9.04 19.20 12.88
N ALA A 197 9.10 20.18 13.76
CA ALA A 197 9.07 19.96 15.19
C ALA A 197 7.77 19.28 15.66
N LEU A 198 6.63 19.70 15.13
CA LEU A 198 5.34 19.07 15.47
C LEU A 198 5.28 17.61 15.01
N LEU A 199 5.84 17.27 13.84
CA LEU A 199 5.93 15.87 13.40
C LEU A 199 6.77 15.00 14.35
N LEU A 200 7.88 15.54 14.83
CA LEU A 200 8.73 14.87 15.81
C LEU A 200 8.08 14.69 17.19
N GLU A 201 7.09 15.54 17.53
CA GLU A 201 6.36 15.47 18.82
C GLU A 201 5.08 14.63 18.74
N THR A 202 4.49 14.45 17.54
CA THR A 202 3.16 13.85 17.38
C THR A 202 3.13 12.59 16.52
N GLY A 203 4.15 12.38 15.69
CA GLY A 203 4.19 11.30 14.73
C GLY A 203 3.07 11.34 13.69
N LEU A 204 2.50 12.50 13.37
CA LEU A 204 1.51 12.67 12.30
C LEU A 204 2.07 12.22 10.94
N ARG A 205 1.19 11.76 10.05
CA ARG A 205 1.55 11.62 8.63
C ARG A 205 1.59 13.00 7.96
N THR A 206 2.40 13.17 6.93
CA THR A 206 2.49 14.47 6.23
C THR A 206 1.14 14.98 5.74
N ALA A 207 0.29 14.11 5.17
CA ALA A 207 -1.05 14.50 4.74
C ALA A 207 -2.00 14.84 5.91
N GLU A 208 -1.80 14.25 7.09
CA GLU A 208 -2.53 14.60 8.31
C GLU A 208 -2.07 15.97 8.85
N LEU A 209 -0.76 16.26 8.78
CA LEU A 209 -0.21 17.57 9.14
C LEU A 209 -0.72 18.67 8.19
N ILE A 210 -0.69 18.43 6.88
CA ILE A 210 -1.15 19.39 5.87
C ILE A 210 -2.66 19.68 6.04
N GLY A 211 -3.45 18.63 6.34
CA GLY A 211 -4.89 18.74 6.56
C GLY A 211 -5.31 19.08 7.99
N LEU A 212 -4.36 19.46 8.85
CA LEU A 212 -4.67 19.85 10.24
C LEU A 212 -5.38 21.19 10.27
N THR A 213 -6.53 21.25 10.91
CA THR A 213 -7.36 22.44 11.07
C THR A 213 -7.57 22.75 12.55
N TRP A 214 -7.96 23.97 12.88
CA TRP A 214 -8.11 24.44 14.26
C TRP A 214 -9.16 23.65 15.05
N ASP A 215 -10.22 23.16 14.42
CA ASP A 215 -11.26 22.31 15.02
C ASP A 215 -10.75 20.94 15.49
N SER A 216 -9.56 20.53 15.02
CA SER A 216 -8.91 19.29 15.43
C SER A 216 -8.21 19.37 16.79
N ILE A 217 -8.14 20.58 17.40
CA ILE A 217 -7.37 20.86 18.63
C ILE A 217 -8.32 21.19 19.78
N ASP A 218 -8.32 20.36 20.81
CA ASP A 218 -8.97 20.66 22.09
C ASP A 218 -7.93 21.29 23.04
N TRP A 219 -8.00 22.61 23.19
CA TRP A 219 -7.07 23.39 24.01
C TRP A 219 -7.17 23.08 25.49
N LYS A 220 -8.39 22.76 25.99
CA LYS A 220 -8.62 22.46 27.41
C LYS A 220 -8.07 21.08 27.77
N LYS A 221 -8.33 20.09 26.94
CA LYS A 221 -7.83 18.71 27.12
C LYS A 221 -6.40 18.53 26.64
N ARG A 222 -5.84 19.54 25.96
CA ARG A 222 -4.51 19.47 25.31
C ARG A 222 -4.39 18.26 24.40
N THR A 223 -5.36 18.07 23.52
CA THR A 223 -5.39 16.94 22.59
C THR A 223 -5.54 17.40 21.14
N LEU A 224 -5.01 16.59 20.24
CA LEU A 224 -5.13 16.73 18.80
C LEU A 224 -5.81 15.48 18.23
N THR A 225 -6.93 15.68 17.51
CA THR A 225 -7.70 14.59 16.90
C THR A 225 -7.42 14.49 15.41
N VAL A 226 -6.95 13.33 14.97
CA VAL A 226 -6.71 13.01 13.56
C VAL A 226 -7.96 12.38 12.96
N SER A 227 -8.71 13.13 12.17
CA SER A 227 -9.95 12.69 11.52
C SER A 227 -9.98 12.93 10.01
N LYS A 228 -9.01 13.65 9.47
CA LYS A 228 -8.94 14.04 8.06
C LYS A 228 -7.50 14.16 7.58
N SER A 229 -7.32 14.20 6.27
CA SER A 229 -6.05 14.41 5.60
C SER A 229 -6.25 15.26 4.35
N LEU A 230 -5.22 15.99 3.94
CA LEU A 230 -5.22 16.83 2.75
C LEU A 230 -3.99 16.51 1.89
N GLU A 231 -4.21 16.31 0.59
CA GLU A 231 -3.13 16.02 -0.35
C GLU A 231 -3.32 16.80 -1.66
N TYR A 232 -2.22 17.22 -2.29
CA TYR A 232 -2.26 17.83 -3.61
C TYR A 232 -2.10 16.78 -4.70
N ARG A 233 -2.99 16.79 -5.67
CA ARG A 233 -3.00 15.88 -6.82
C ARG A 233 -2.25 16.50 -7.98
N HIS A 234 -0.93 16.29 -8.05
CA HIS A 234 -0.07 16.88 -9.07
C HIS A 234 -0.53 16.62 -10.51
N SER A 235 -1.00 15.41 -10.83
CA SER A 235 -1.46 15.05 -12.17
C SER A 235 -2.79 15.72 -12.57
N GLN A 236 -3.53 16.25 -11.60
CA GLN A 236 -4.88 16.79 -11.79
C GLN A 236 -4.96 18.27 -11.38
N GLY A 237 -3.94 18.80 -10.72
CA GLY A 237 -3.83 20.21 -10.39
C GLY A 237 -4.73 20.70 -9.24
N TYR A 238 -5.30 19.80 -8.41
CA TYR A 238 -6.21 20.20 -7.34
C TYR A 238 -5.88 19.61 -5.96
N TRP A 239 -6.44 20.20 -4.91
CA TRP A 239 -6.39 19.70 -3.56
C TRP A 239 -7.53 18.70 -3.30
N ARG A 240 -7.22 17.63 -2.58
CA ARG A 240 -8.19 16.63 -2.17
C ARG A 240 -8.13 16.41 -0.67
N ALA A 241 -9.28 16.65 -0.01
CA ALA A 241 -9.52 16.18 1.35
C ALA A 241 -9.97 14.71 1.35
N GLY A 242 -9.73 14.01 2.45
CA GLY A 242 -10.20 12.65 2.62
C GLY A 242 -10.10 12.17 4.06
N PRO A 243 -10.78 11.06 4.38
CA PRO A 243 -10.66 10.43 5.67
C PRO A 243 -9.25 9.85 5.85
N PRO A 244 -8.81 9.55 7.08
CA PRO A 244 -7.60 8.79 7.31
C PRO A 244 -7.64 7.42 6.62
N LYS A 245 -6.48 6.94 6.18
CA LYS A 245 -6.33 5.75 5.31
C LYS A 245 -7.01 4.47 5.83
N THR A 246 -7.15 4.32 7.15
CA THR A 246 -7.76 3.15 7.78
C THR A 246 -8.58 3.59 9.00
N GLN A 247 -9.52 2.76 9.44
CA GLN A 247 -10.30 2.99 10.66
C GLN A 247 -9.43 3.26 11.90
N LYS A 248 -8.31 2.54 12.05
CA LYS A 248 -7.37 2.72 13.16
C LYS A 248 -6.52 4.00 13.05
N SER A 249 -6.55 4.67 11.91
CA SER A 249 -5.83 5.94 11.73
C SER A 249 -6.56 7.11 12.38
N TYR A 250 -7.86 6.98 12.66
CA TYR A 250 -8.58 7.93 13.50
C TYR A 250 -8.09 7.78 14.94
N ARG A 251 -7.56 8.83 15.51
CA ARG A 251 -6.96 8.79 16.82
C ARG A 251 -6.92 10.17 17.45
N THR A 252 -6.87 10.23 18.77
CA THR A 252 -6.61 11.44 19.55
C THR A 252 -5.24 11.29 20.20
N ILE A 253 -4.40 12.31 20.03
CA ILE A 253 -3.02 12.38 20.51
C ILE A 253 -3.02 13.41 21.65
N LEU A 254 -2.47 13.04 22.81
CA LEU A 254 -2.18 13.99 23.88
C LEU A 254 -0.95 14.83 23.48
N LEU A 255 -1.07 16.14 23.60
CA LEU A 255 0.01 17.06 23.21
C LEU A 255 1.05 17.18 24.33
N THR A 256 2.32 17.03 23.95
CA THR A 256 3.44 17.43 24.81
C THR A 256 3.45 18.95 25.00
N ASP A 257 4.13 19.46 26.02
CA ASP A 257 4.25 20.92 26.25
C ASP A 257 4.82 21.63 25.02
N LYS A 258 5.80 21.03 24.38
CA LYS A 258 6.41 21.56 23.14
C LYS A 258 5.42 21.58 21.97
N ALA A 259 4.68 20.50 21.74
CA ALA A 259 3.66 20.44 20.69
C ALA A 259 2.55 21.47 20.94
N TYR A 260 2.10 21.60 22.20
CA TYR A 260 1.12 22.61 22.61
C TYR A 260 1.60 24.04 22.35
N SER A 261 2.83 24.36 22.77
CA SER A 261 3.44 25.69 22.57
C SER A 261 3.57 26.04 21.09
N ILE A 262 3.99 25.07 20.25
CA ILE A 262 4.06 25.25 18.78
C ILE A 262 2.69 25.61 18.22
N LEU A 263 1.66 24.81 18.56
CA LEU A 263 0.30 25.04 18.05
C LEU A 263 -0.28 26.36 18.56
N LYS A 264 -0.02 26.72 19.83
CA LYS A 264 -0.47 27.98 20.42
C LYS A 264 0.15 29.19 19.73
N SER A 265 1.46 29.17 19.48
CA SER A 265 2.15 30.20 18.71
C SER A 265 1.57 30.35 17.28
N CYS A 266 1.27 29.23 16.62
CA CYS A 266 0.60 29.29 15.30
C CYS A 266 -0.82 29.86 15.39
N TYR A 267 -1.56 29.58 16.47
CA TYR A 267 -2.90 30.11 16.69
C TYR A 267 -2.90 31.61 16.91
N ASP A 268 -1.95 32.11 17.71
CA ASP A 268 -1.83 33.52 18.03
C ASP A 268 -1.44 34.36 16.79
N GLU A 269 -0.74 33.73 15.83
CA GLU A 269 -0.35 34.38 14.56
C GLU A 269 -1.34 34.14 13.40
N LYS A 270 -2.44 33.38 13.59
CA LYS A 270 -3.32 32.94 12.51
C LYS A 270 -3.93 34.06 11.67
N ASP A 271 -4.27 35.19 12.30
CA ASP A 271 -4.96 36.31 11.64
C ASP A 271 -4.00 37.20 10.84
N SER A 272 -2.69 37.19 11.19
CA SER A 272 -1.64 37.98 10.53
C SER A 272 -1.05 37.28 9.30
N ARG A 273 -1.35 35.99 9.09
CA ARG A 273 -0.79 35.25 7.95
C ARG A 273 -1.43 35.62 6.62
N LYS A 274 -0.64 35.51 5.56
CA LYS A 274 -1.11 35.75 4.20
C LYS A 274 -2.21 34.76 3.84
N LYS A 275 -3.21 35.24 3.11
CA LYS A 275 -4.37 34.46 2.65
C LYS A 275 -4.34 34.39 1.14
N SER A 276 -4.59 33.22 0.57
CA SER A 276 -4.75 33.00 -0.87
C SER A 276 -6.21 32.67 -1.20
N GLU A 277 -6.58 32.79 -2.46
CA GLU A 277 -7.91 32.38 -2.95
C GLU A 277 -8.18 30.88 -2.73
N THR A 278 -7.14 30.06 -2.79
CA THR A 278 -7.25 28.61 -2.51
C THR A 278 -7.81 28.35 -1.12
N LEU A 279 -7.54 29.20 -0.12
CA LEU A 279 -8.04 29.05 1.22
C LEU A 279 -9.55 29.30 1.35
N SER A 280 -10.21 29.90 0.37
CA SER A 280 -11.68 30.02 0.35
C SER A 280 -12.40 28.73 0.00
N GLN A 281 -11.68 27.71 -0.44
CA GLN A 281 -12.28 26.44 -0.83
C GLN A 281 -12.75 25.61 0.36
N ILE A 282 -13.88 24.93 0.16
CA ILE A 282 -14.43 23.93 1.07
C ILE A 282 -14.36 22.59 0.32
N LEU A 283 -13.62 21.64 0.87
CA LEU A 283 -13.41 20.34 0.26
C LEU A 283 -14.27 19.30 0.97
N GLU A 284 -15.17 18.67 0.22
CA GLU A 284 -16.03 17.62 0.75
C GLU A 284 -15.35 16.24 0.69
N TYR A 285 -15.64 15.40 1.67
CA TYR A 285 -15.22 14.01 1.70
C TYR A 285 -16.21 13.15 2.50
N ILE A 286 -16.17 11.84 2.30
CA ILE A 286 -16.99 10.90 3.07
C ILE A 286 -16.12 10.36 4.22
N ASP A 287 -16.61 10.50 5.46
CA ASP A 287 -15.99 9.89 6.64
C ASP A 287 -16.14 8.37 6.56
N SER A 288 -15.02 7.65 6.52
CA SER A 288 -15.02 6.19 6.35
C SER A 288 -15.55 5.41 7.58
N ARG A 289 -15.79 6.06 8.73
CA ARG A 289 -16.39 5.44 9.93
C ARG A 289 -17.90 5.57 9.96
N THR A 290 -18.42 6.75 9.61
CA THR A 290 -19.85 7.04 9.74
C THR A 290 -20.59 6.99 8.41
N GLY A 291 -19.87 7.02 7.27
CA GLY A 291 -20.46 7.17 5.95
C GLY A 291 -21.01 8.57 5.67
N GLU A 292 -20.88 9.49 6.60
CA GLU A 292 -21.40 10.85 6.49
C GLU A 292 -20.50 11.72 5.60
N LYS A 293 -21.14 12.65 4.92
CA LYS A 293 -20.47 13.71 4.17
C LYS A 293 -19.91 14.75 5.15
N LYS A 294 -18.61 14.99 5.09
CA LYS A 294 -17.89 15.99 5.89
C LYS A 294 -17.15 16.96 5.01
N CYS A 295 -16.80 18.10 5.57
CA CYS A 295 -16.08 19.17 4.89
C CYS A 295 -14.74 19.45 5.59
N LEU A 296 -13.73 19.79 4.79
CA LEU A 296 -12.51 20.44 5.22
C LEU A 296 -12.56 21.89 4.72
N ILE A 297 -12.58 22.84 5.66
CA ILE A 297 -12.54 24.27 5.34
C ILE A 297 -11.07 24.67 5.25
N MET A 298 -10.61 25.03 4.06
CA MET A 298 -9.18 25.33 3.83
C MET A 298 -8.69 26.56 4.61
N HIS A 299 -9.58 27.50 4.89
CA HIS A 299 -9.26 28.68 5.71
C HIS A 299 -8.81 28.31 7.15
N ASP A 300 -9.32 27.19 7.66
CA ASP A 300 -9.05 26.74 9.03
C ASP A 300 -7.76 25.92 9.16
N LEU A 301 -6.99 25.76 8.07
CA LEU A 301 -5.71 25.04 8.11
C LEU A 301 -4.74 25.69 9.10
N VAL A 302 -4.10 24.87 9.93
CA VAL A 302 -3.08 25.31 10.88
C VAL A 302 -1.82 25.80 10.16
N PHE A 303 -1.41 25.11 9.11
CA PHE A 303 -0.19 25.40 8.37
C PHE A 303 -0.47 25.79 6.93
N VAL A 304 0.07 26.92 6.53
CA VAL A 304 0.07 27.43 5.15
C VAL A 304 1.46 27.89 4.76
N ASN A 305 1.71 28.03 3.48
CA ASN A 305 2.94 28.60 2.98
C ASN A 305 2.98 30.10 3.35
N TRP A 306 3.99 30.53 4.08
CA TRP A 306 4.12 31.88 4.59
C TRP A 306 4.20 32.96 3.49
N ARG A 307 4.76 32.60 2.30
CA ARG A 307 4.89 33.55 1.18
C ARG A 307 3.60 33.73 0.39
N THR A 308 2.91 32.61 0.14
CA THR A 308 1.77 32.58 -0.79
C THR A 308 0.43 32.52 -0.09
N GLY A 309 0.38 32.11 1.17
CA GLY A 309 -0.87 31.77 1.87
C GLY A 309 -1.52 30.48 1.38
N GLU A 310 -0.88 29.73 0.47
CA GLU A 310 -1.35 28.45 -0.05
C GLU A 310 -1.08 27.30 0.92
N PRO A 311 -1.87 26.23 0.91
CA PRO A 311 -1.48 25.01 1.59
C PRO A 311 -0.15 24.49 1.01
N ALA A 312 0.77 24.07 1.88
CA ALA A 312 2.07 23.58 1.41
C ALA A 312 1.95 22.16 0.88
N LYS A 313 2.46 21.91 -0.34
CA LYS A 313 2.51 20.60 -0.97
C LYS A 313 3.55 19.72 -0.28
N ASN A 314 3.34 18.40 -0.24
CA ASN A 314 4.31 17.46 0.33
C ASN A 314 5.70 17.60 -0.32
N SER A 315 5.75 17.70 -1.65
CA SER A 315 7.00 17.89 -2.39
C SER A 315 7.76 19.17 -2.02
N SER A 316 7.03 20.23 -1.67
CA SER A 316 7.65 21.49 -1.23
C SER A 316 8.35 21.32 0.13
N TYR A 317 7.73 20.57 1.05
CA TYR A 317 8.38 20.21 2.31
C TYR A 317 9.62 19.35 2.10
N ASP A 318 9.54 18.31 1.28
CA ASP A 318 10.68 17.42 1.03
C ASP A 318 11.84 18.18 0.35
N THR A 319 11.55 19.06 -0.64
CA THR A 319 12.58 19.87 -1.29
C THR A 319 13.29 20.82 -0.32
N HIS A 320 12.52 21.46 0.57
CA HIS A 320 13.10 22.36 1.58
C HIS A 320 13.89 21.57 2.64
N LEU A 321 13.38 20.41 3.04
CA LEU A 321 14.02 19.52 4.00
C LEU A 321 15.38 19.02 3.48
N TYR A 322 15.49 18.71 2.17
CA TYR A 322 16.78 18.33 1.55
C TYR A 322 17.83 19.43 1.68
N LYS A 323 17.45 20.71 1.49
CA LYS A 323 18.36 21.84 1.69
C LYS A 323 18.86 21.93 3.13
N LEU A 324 17.95 21.74 4.10
CA LEU A 324 18.31 21.74 5.52
C LEU A 324 19.23 20.54 5.88
N CYS A 325 19.04 19.39 5.26
CA CYS A 325 19.95 18.26 5.44
C CYS A 325 21.35 18.57 4.91
N ASP A 326 21.43 19.19 3.73
CA ASP A 326 22.71 19.60 3.14
C ASP A 326 23.43 20.64 4.04
N GLU A 327 22.70 21.62 4.57
CA GLU A 327 23.20 22.62 5.52
C GLU A 327 23.69 22.00 6.84
N ALA A 328 22.95 21.00 7.34
CA ALA A 328 23.28 20.28 8.57
C ALA A 328 24.40 19.23 8.38
N GLY A 329 24.84 18.96 7.15
CA GLY A 329 25.80 17.92 6.84
C GLY A 329 25.31 16.48 7.14
N ILE A 330 24.00 16.24 7.01
CA ILE A 330 23.39 14.94 7.26
C ILE A 330 22.79 14.34 5.99
N LYS A 331 22.59 13.03 5.98
CA LYS A 331 21.96 12.33 4.84
C LYS A 331 20.54 12.86 4.59
N ARG A 332 20.21 13.12 3.31
CA ARG A 332 18.85 13.56 2.92
C ARG A 332 17.80 12.52 3.29
N PHE A 333 16.69 12.98 3.85
CA PHE A 333 15.52 12.19 4.23
C PHE A 333 14.24 12.91 3.84
N CYS A 334 13.10 12.22 3.79
CA CYS A 334 11.79 12.80 3.48
C CYS A 334 10.96 13.04 4.76
N MET A 335 9.89 13.84 4.64
CA MET A 335 8.98 14.15 5.76
C MET A 335 8.53 12.93 6.57
N HIS A 336 8.36 11.79 5.90
CA HIS A 336 7.91 10.57 6.59
C HIS A 336 8.95 10.01 7.57
N ALA A 337 10.23 10.32 7.37
CA ALA A 337 11.30 9.93 8.29
C ALA A 337 11.18 10.60 9.67
N LEU A 338 10.62 11.82 9.76
CA LEU A 338 10.36 12.49 11.03
C LEU A 338 9.37 11.68 11.89
N ARG A 339 8.34 11.13 11.26
CA ARG A 339 7.41 10.20 11.93
C ARG A 339 8.09 8.90 12.35
N HIS A 340 9.02 8.38 11.54
CA HIS A 340 9.81 7.22 11.93
C HIS A 340 10.72 7.53 13.11
N THR A 341 11.33 8.71 13.12
CA THR A 341 12.14 9.19 14.24
C THR A 341 11.32 9.31 15.54
N TYR A 342 10.12 9.92 15.48
CA TYR A 342 9.20 9.91 16.62
C TYR A 342 8.94 8.51 17.17
N ALA A 343 8.65 7.56 16.28
CA ALA A 343 8.33 6.20 16.68
C ALA A 343 9.53 5.48 17.31
N THR A 344 10.72 5.65 16.73
CA THR A 344 11.97 5.09 17.27
C THR A 344 12.27 5.67 18.64
N ARG A 345 12.19 7.01 18.81
CA ARG A 345 12.40 7.67 20.11
C ARG A 345 11.38 7.22 21.16
N ALA A 346 10.15 6.97 20.76
CA ALA A 346 9.12 6.46 21.68
C ALA A 346 9.48 5.05 22.20
N ILE A 347 9.95 4.15 21.33
CA ILE A 347 10.39 2.80 21.73
C ILE A 347 11.64 2.88 22.62
N GLU A 348 12.63 3.69 22.26
CA GLU A 348 13.86 3.91 23.06
C GLU A 348 13.55 4.44 24.46
N ARG A 349 12.49 5.23 24.60
CA ARG A 349 11.98 5.74 25.89
C ARG A 349 11.04 4.77 26.62
N GLY A 350 10.92 3.53 26.16
CA GLY A 350 10.14 2.48 26.80
C GLY A 350 8.64 2.50 26.52
N VAL A 351 8.17 3.27 25.54
CA VAL A 351 6.75 3.22 25.15
C VAL A 351 6.44 1.84 24.57
N GLN A 352 5.47 1.17 25.17
CA GLN A 352 5.07 -0.16 24.73
C GLN A 352 4.62 -0.16 23.26
N PRO A 353 5.03 -1.14 22.44
CA PRO A 353 4.70 -1.21 21.02
C PRO A 353 3.19 -1.13 20.72
N LYS A 354 2.35 -1.63 21.64
CA LYS A 354 0.89 -1.56 21.49
C LYS A 354 0.35 -0.14 21.66
N VAL A 355 0.90 0.62 22.59
CA VAL A 355 0.58 2.04 22.80
C VAL A 355 1.07 2.84 21.60
N LEU A 356 2.29 2.60 21.14
CA LEU A 356 2.84 3.25 19.95
C LEU A 356 2.00 2.95 18.69
N GLN A 357 1.50 1.72 18.54
CA GLN A 357 0.57 1.37 17.45
C GLN A 357 -0.65 2.29 17.45
N GLN A 358 -1.24 2.56 18.62
CA GLN A 358 -2.41 3.44 18.76
C GLN A 358 -2.05 4.89 18.45
N LEU A 359 -0.95 5.40 19.02
CA LEU A 359 -0.47 6.77 18.77
C LEU A 359 -0.19 7.04 17.28
N LEU A 360 0.39 6.07 16.58
CA LEU A 360 0.66 6.17 15.16
C LEU A 360 -0.56 5.86 14.27
N GLY A 361 -1.58 5.20 14.79
CA GLY A 361 -2.73 4.74 13.99
C GLY A 361 -2.33 3.70 12.94
N HIS A 362 -1.51 2.71 13.33
CA HIS A 362 -1.17 1.59 12.47
C HIS A 362 -2.26 0.52 12.50
N ALA A 363 -2.71 0.07 11.34
CA ALA A 363 -3.75 -0.95 11.22
C ALA A 363 -3.34 -2.30 11.85
N SER A 364 -2.04 -2.64 11.80
CA SER A 364 -1.47 -3.87 12.36
C SER A 364 -0.31 -3.58 13.29
N ILE A 365 -0.23 -4.30 14.41
CA ILE A 365 0.92 -4.27 15.32
C ILE A 365 2.20 -4.72 14.62
N LYS A 366 2.09 -5.66 13.67
CA LYS A 366 3.22 -6.11 12.85
C LYS A 366 3.96 -4.95 12.19
N THR A 367 3.22 -3.93 11.70
CA THR A 367 3.83 -2.74 11.11
C THR A 367 4.71 -1.96 12.10
N THR A 368 4.31 -1.92 13.37
CA THR A 368 5.08 -1.26 14.43
C THR A 368 6.28 -2.11 14.83
N MET A 369 6.06 -3.41 15.02
CA MET A 369 7.13 -4.34 15.40
C MET A 369 8.21 -4.46 14.33
N ASP A 370 7.83 -4.74 13.08
CA ASP A 370 8.78 -4.93 11.96
C ASP A 370 9.62 -3.68 11.62
N ARG A 371 9.17 -2.49 12.05
CA ARG A 371 9.82 -1.23 11.69
C ARG A 371 10.62 -0.59 12.82
N TYR A 372 10.18 -0.73 14.06
CA TYR A 372 10.69 0.06 15.17
C TYR A 372 11.21 -0.77 16.34
N VAL A 373 10.82 -2.04 16.45
CA VAL A 373 11.31 -2.90 17.51
C VAL A 373 12.49 -3.68 17.00
N HIS A 374 13.66 -3.06 17.05
CA HIS A 374 14.93 -3.74 16.87
C HIS A 374 15.47 -4.06 18.26
N VAL A 375 15.68 -5.34 18.55
CA VAL A 375 16.31 -5.76 19.80
C VAL A 375 17.79 -5.45 19.68
N THR A 376 18.24 -4.40 20.35
CA THR A 376 19.67 -4.09 20.49
C THR A 376 20.21 -4.77 21.76
N ASP A 377 21.51 -5.07 21.79
CA ASP A 377 22.15 -5.64 23.00
C ASP A 377 21.95 -4.73 24.22
N GLU A 378 21.97 -3.42 24.02
CA GLU A 378 21.70 -2.43 25.05
C GLU A 378 20.25 -2.50 25.56
N SER A 379 19.27 -2.71 24.69
CA SER A 379 17.87 -2.88 25.10
C SER A 379 17.65 -4.18 25.88
N LEU A 380 18.37 -5.26 25.55
CA LEU A 380 18.34 -6.51 26.32
C LEU A 380 18.91 -6.31 27.72
N VAL A 381 20.06 -5.66 27.84
CA VAL A 381 20.71 -5.35 29.14
C VAL A 381 19.79 -4.50 30.00
N ASN A 382 19.17 -3.46 29.44
CA ASN A 382 18.26 -2.58 30.17
C ASN A 382 16.99 -3.30 30.62
N ALA A 383 16.42 -4.16 29.76
CA ALA A 383 15.25 -4.98 30.13
C ALA A 383 15.55 -5.93 31.29
N ILE A 384 16.73 -6.59 31.29
CA ILE A 384 17.16 -7.47 32.38
C ILE A 384 17.40 -6.67 33.67
N ARG A 385 18.03 -5.49 33.60
CA ARG A 385 18.22 -4.62 34.77
C ARG A 385 16.88 -4.19 35.39
N GLN A 386 15.91 -3.78 34.57
CA GLN A 386 14.56 -3.42 35.04
C GLN A 386 13.85 -4.62 35.69
N PHE A 387 13.98 -5.81 35.09
CA PHE A 387 13.41 -7.05 35.66
C PHE A 387 14.01 -7.38 37.02
N GLN A 388 15.34 -7.25 37.17
CA GLN A 388 16.03 -7.47 38.45
C GLN A 388 15.57 -6.48 39.52
N GLN A 389 15.39 -5.19 39.17
CA GLN A 389 14.92 -4.17 40.10
C GLN A 389 13.46 -4.37 40.54
N ALA A 390 12.63 -4.93 39.65
CA ALA A 390 11.22 -5.22 39.95
C ALA A 390 11.02 -6.50 40.80
N THR A 391 12.03 -7.36 40.92
CA THR A 391 11.93 -8.60 41.67
C THR A 391 12.34 -8.32 43.13
N PRO A 392 11.42 -8.41 44.13
CA PRO A 392 11.80 -8.21 45.52
C PRO A 392 12.80 -9.27 45.95
N PRO A 393 13.79 -8.93 46.81
CA PRO A 393 14.79 -9.90 47.28
C PRO A 393 14.08 -11.08 47.99
N VAL A 394 14.43 -12.28 47.59
CA VAL A 394 13.95 -13.52 48.23
C VAL A 394 14.47 -13.53 49.66
N THR A 395 13.64 -13.10 50.62
CA THR A 395 13.95 -13.24 52.04
C THR A 395 13.96 -14.73 52.38
N LYS A 396 15.15 -15.29 52.66
CA LYS A 396 15.27 -16.63 53.26
C LYS A 396 14.56 -16.62 54.61
N LYS A 397 13.33 -17.15 54.70
CA LYS A 397 12.69 -17.49 55.95
C LYS A 397 13.61 -18.47 56.70
N GLY A 398 14.21 -18.02 57.79
CA GLY A 398 15.05 -18.83 58.66
C GLY A 398 14.23 -20.01 59.19
N ARG A 399 14.71 -21.23 58.93
CA ARG A 399 14.26 -22.44 59.66
C ARG A 399 14.62 -22.28 61.12
N LYS A 400 13.66 -21.93 61.96
CA LYS A 400 13.78 -22.14 63.43
C LYS A 400 13.82 -23.67 63.64
N LYS A 401 15.01 -24.16 64.01
CA LYS A 401 15.15 -25.50 64.65
C LYS A 401 14.57 -25.37 66.06
N GLY A 402 13.43 -25.99 66.28
CA GLY A 402 12.97 -26.27 67.63
C GLY A 402 13.75 -27.50 68.14
N VAL A 403 14.65 -27.26 69.09
CA VAL A 403 15.16 -28.30 69.97
C VAL A 403 14.14 -28.40 71.08
N GLN A 404 13.49 -29.54 71.22
CA GLN A 404 12.91 -29.99 72.47
C GLN A 404 13.80 -31.09 73.02
N GLU A 405 14.45 -30.73 74.13
CA GLU A 405 14.95 -31.71 75.13
C GLU A 405 13.75 -32.28 75.89
N ILE A 406 13.64 -33.60 75.93
CA ILE A 406 13.51 -34.43 77.15
C ILE A 406 13.83 -35.86 76.78
#